data_dd5d060ddd97a5400bc378778f999e49
#
_entry.id   dd5d060ddd97a5400bc378778f999e49
#
_cell.length_a   1.000
_cell.length_b   1.000
_cell.length_c   1.000
_cell.angle_alpha   90.00
_cell.angle_beta   90.00
_cell.angle_gamma   90.00
#
_symmetry.space_group_name_H-M   'P 1'
#
loop_
_entity.id
_entity.type
_entity.pdbx_description
1 polymer ?
#
loop_
_entity_poly.entity_id
_entity_poly.type
_entity_poly.pdbx_seq_one_letter_code
_entity_poly.pdbx_strand_id
1 'polypeptide(L)'
;MKNFPIVKSRRLRSTPYTDRIEAHGVSSYTVYNHMLLPASFKSLETDYQHLKKFVQVWDVAAERQVEISGKDSAKLVQLMTCRDLSKSKVGRCYYAPLIDNEGLIVNDPIINKLAEDRWWLSIADSDVIFFAKGLAAGNNFEVEINCLLYTSDAADERRRG
;
A
#
# COMPACT_ATOMS: atom_id res chain seq x y z
N MET A 1 -20.30 -9.43 -20.19
CA MET A 1 -19.16 -8.51 -20.26
C MET A 1 -18.01 -9.23 -20.96
N LYS A 2 -17.37 -8.62 -21.96
CA LYS A 2 -16.15 -9.19 -22.52
C LYS A 2 -15.03 -8.98 -21.50
N ASN A 3 -14.48 -10.05 -20.94
CA ASN A 3 -13.30 -9.95 -20.07
C ASN A 3 -12.10 -9.58 -20.96
N PHE A 4 -11.57 -8.38 -20.77
CA PHE A 4 -10.28 -8.02 -21.33
C PHE A 4 -9.21 -8.41 -20.31
N PRO A 5 -8.34 -9.38 -20.61
CA PRO A 5 -7.27 -9.73 -19.71
C PRO A 5 -6.31 -8.55 -19.56
N ILE A 6 -5.83 -8.30 -18.34
CA ILE A 6 -4.76 -7.32 -18.13
C ILE A 6 -3.50 -7.88 -18.78
N VAL A 7 -2.96 -7.14 -19.74
CA VAL A 7 -1.70 -7.49 -20.38
C VAL A 7 -0.54 -7.04 -19.49
N LYS A 8 0.36 -7.97 -19.17
CA LYS A 8 1.61 -7.64 -18.47
C LYS A 8 2.39 -6.62 -19.30
N SER A 9 2.66 -5.47 -18.72
CA SER A 9 3.44 -4.42 -19.34
C SER A 9 4.60 -4.01 -18.44
N ARG A 10 5.62 -3.37 -18.99
CA ARG A 10 6.74 -2.83 -18.22
C ARG A 10 6.34 -1.73 -17.22
N ARG A 11 5.12 -1.21 -17.32
CA ARG A 11 4.56 -0.23 -16.40
C ARG A 11 3.92 -0.87 -15.15
N LEU A 12 3.62 -2.16 -15.22
CA LEU A 12 3.10 -2.93 -14.09
C LEU A 12 4.26 -3.67 -13.43
N ARG A 13 4.35 -3.52 -12.14
CA ARG A 13 5.36 -4.20 -11.33
C ARG A 13 4.90 -5.60 -10.95
N SER A 14 5.85 -6.47 -10.70
CA SER A 14 5.60 -7.79 -10.13
C SER A 14 5.82 -7.75 -8.62
N THR A 15 5.15 -8.62 -7.88
CA THR A 15 5.50 -8.90 -6.48
C THR A 15 6.60 -9.96 -6.41
N PRO A 16 7.26 -10.17 -5.26
CA PRO A 16 8.23 -11.26 -5.08
C PRO A 16 7.63 -12.65 -5.27
N TYR A 17 6.31 -12.75 -5.25
CA TYR A 17 5.58 -14.01 -5.33
C TYR A 17 4.94 -14.25 -6.70
N THR A 18 5.03 -13.32 -7.63
CA THR A 18 4.35 -13.38 -8.95
C THR A 18 4.67 -14.68 -9.70
N ASP A 19 5.94 -15.10 -9.76
CA ASP A 19 6.32 -16.34 -10.46
C ASP A 19 5.71 -17.59 -9.82
N ARG A 20 5.59 -17.60 -8.49
CA ARG A 20 4.94 -18.70 -7.75
C ARG A 20 3.43 -18.71 -7.98
N ILE A 21 2.80 -17.54 -8.01
CA ILE A 21 1.38 -17.39 -8.31
C ILE A 21 1.07 -17.89 -9.70
N GLU A 22 1.92 -17.57 -10.68
CA GLU A 22 1.77 -18.08 -12.05
C GLU A 22 1.93 -19.59 -12.13
N ALA A 23 2.90 -20.15 -11.42
CA ALA A 23 3.08 -21.60 -11.34
C ALA A 23 1.86 -22.31 -10.70
N HIS A 24 1.10 -21.62 -9.85
CA HIS A 24 -0.15 -22.12 -9.29
C HIS A 24 -1.37 -21.93 -10.19
N GLY A 25 -1.20 -21.37 -11.39
CA GLY A 25 -2.25 -21.30 -12.41
C GLY A 25 -3.25 -20.17 -12.18
N VAL A 26 -2.77 -18.98 -11.80
CA VAL A 26 -3.61 -17.78 -11.75
C VAL A 26 -4.28 -17.53 -13.10
N SER A 27 -5.58 -17.28 -13.10
CA SER A 27 -6.38 -17.09 -14.30
C SER A 27 -6.64 -15.61 -14.62
N SER A 28 -6.58 -14.73 -13.61
CA SER A 28 -6.76 -13.29 -13.82
C SER A 28 -6.01 -12.47 -12.78
N TYR A 29 -5.69 -11.24 -13.18
CA TYR A 29 -5.10 -10.22 -12.34
C TYR A 29 -5.95 -8.97 -12.30
N THR A 30 -5.85 -8.23 -11.22
CA THR A 30 -6.16 -6.80 -11.14
C THR A 30 -4.88 -6.01 -10.91
N VAL A 31 -4.97 -4.68 -10.90
CA VAL A 31 -3.85 -3.80 -10.57
C VAL A 31 -4.10 -3.15 -9.23
N TYR A 32 -3.10 -3.16 -8.37
CA TYR A 32 -3.13 -2.54 -7.07
C TYR A 32 -1.77 -1.88 -6.79
N ASN A 33 -1.74 -0.60 -6.51
CA ASN A 33 -0.48 0.16 -6.35
C ASN A 33 0.53 -0.02 -7.50
N HIS A 34 0.04 -0.05 -8.75
CA HIS A 34 0.83 -0.29 -9.97
C HIS A 34 1.47 -1.69 -10.02
N MET A 35 0.99 -2.64 -9.23
CA MET A 35 1.45 -4.02 -9.21
C MET A 35 0.35 -4.98 -9.65
N LEU A 36 0.77 -6.13 -10.19
CA LEU A 36 -0.14 -7.23 -10.49
C LEU A 36 -0.61 -7.85 -9.18
N LEU A 37 -1.91 -7.85 -8.94
CA LEU A 37 -2.56 -8.53 -7.82
C LEU A 37 -3.41 -9.68 -8.37
N PRO A 38 -3.19 -10.94 -7.95
CA PRO A 38 -3.98 -12.06 -8.43
C PRO A 38 -5.44 -11.90 -7.99
N ALA A 39 -6.36 -12.08 -8.93
CA ALA A 39 -7.79 -11.89 -8.70
C ALA A 39 -8.57 -13.22 -8.68
N SER A 40 -8.17 -14.18 -9.51
CA SER A 40 -8.79 -15.52 -9.52
C SER A 40 -7.84 -16.60 -10.02
N PHE A 41 -8.08 -17.84 -9.61
CA PHE A 41 -7.32 -19.02 -10.04
C PHE A 41 -8.17 -19.95 -10.91
N LYS A 42 -9.29 -20.41 -10.45
CA LYS A 42 -10.19 -21.29 -11.22
C LYS A 42 -11.38 -20.50 -11.76
N SER A 43 -12.26 -20.10 -10.88
CA SER A 43 -13.42 -19.25 -11.18
C SER A 43 -13.82 -18.54 -9.90
N LEU A 44 -14.51 -17.41 -10.04
CA LEU A 44 -15.01 -16.64 -8.89
C LEU A 44 -15.80 -17.53 -7.91
N GLU A 45 -16.71 -18.37 -8.43
CA GLU A 45 -17.54 -19.26 -7.62
C GLU A 45 -16.70 -20.33 -6.92
N THR A 46 -15.78 -20.97 -7.64
CA THR A 46 -14.93 -22.03 -7.07
C THR A 46 -14.01 -21.48 -6.00
N ASP A 47 -13.36 -20.35 -6.26
CA ASP A 47 -12.43 -19.71 -5.36
C ASP A 47 -13.15 -19.19 -4.10
N TYR A 48 -14.38 -18.66 -4.25
CA TYR A 48 -15.24 -18.26 -3.13
C TYR A 48 -15.65 -19.45 -2.26
N GLN A 49 -16.06 -20.58 -2.86
CA GLN A 49 -16.41 -21.78 -2.11
C GLN A 49 -15.18 -22.36 -1.39
N HIS A 50 -14.00 -22.26 -1.99
CA HIS A 50 -12.76 -22.66 -1.35
C HIS A 50 -12.46 -21.76 -0.14
N LEU A 51 -12.60 -20.44 -0.27
CA LEU A 51 -12.43 -19.50 0.84
C LEU A 51 -13.32 -19.84 2.05
N LYS A 52 -14.55 -20.28 1.79
CA LYS A 52 -15.50 -20.63 2.86
C LYS A 52 -15.21 -21.95 3.57
N LYS A 53 -14.49 -22.85 2.95
CA LYS A 53 -14.31 -24.24 3.43
C LYS A 53 -12.88 -24.53 3.86
N PHE A 54 -11.91 -23.78 3.38
CA PHE A 54 -10.49 -24.07 3.52
C PHE A 54 -9.70 -22.80 3.84
N VAL A 55 -8.44 -22.98 4.23
CA VAL A 55 -7.48 -21.89 4.40
C VAL A 55 -7.00 -21.40 3.04
N GLN A 56 -6.85 -20.08 2.90
CA GLN A 56 -6.25 -19.45 1.74
C GLN A 56 -5.01 -18.66 2.14
N VAL A 57 -4.04 -18.61 1.22
CA VAL A 57 -2.86 -17.75 1.31
C VAL A 57 -3.02 -16.63 0.28
N TRP A 58 -2.83 -15.40 0.70
CA TRP A 58 -3.00 -14.22 -0.13
C TRP A 58 -1.65 -13.53 -0.33
N ASP A 59 -1.34 -13.18 -1.59
CA ASP A 59 -0.24 -12.27 -1.89
C ASP A 59 -0.72 -10.83 -1.68
N VAL A 60 -0.28 -10.23 -0.60
CA VAL A 60 -0.56 -8.83 -0.25
C VAL A 60 0.67 -7.93 -0.41
N ALA A 61 1.71 -8.41 -1.10
CA ALA A 61 2.93 -7.62 -1.33
C ALA A 61 2.69 -6.39 -2.24
N ALA A 62 1.52 -6.30 -2.87
CA ALA A 62 1.08 -5.10 -3.58
C ALA A 62 0.69 -3.94 -2.64
N GLU A 63 0.49 -4.19 -1.34
CA GLU A 63 0.26 -3.14 -0.36
C GLU A 63 1.57 -2.41 -0.05
N ARG A 64 1.56 -1.10 -0.27
CA ARG A 64 2.72 -0.25 -0.03
C ARG A 64 2.74 0.25 1.40
N GLN A 65 3.96 0.50 1.90
CA GLN A 65 4.18 1.24 3.13
C GLN A 65 4.75 2.62 2.80
N VAL A 66 4.13 3.67 3.30
CA VAL A 66 4.71 5.02 3.27
C VAL A 66 5.26 5.32 4.65
N GLU A 67 6.58 5.47 4.75
CA GLU A 67 7.23 5.90 5.98
C GLU A 67 7.29 7.43 6.04
N ILE A 68 6.91 7.99 7.17
CA ILE A 68 7.04 9.40 7.50
C ILE A 68 7.85 9.49 8.79
N SER A 69 9.01 10.13 8.75
CA SER A 69 9.87 10.30 9.91
C SER A 69 10.39 11.74 10.02
N GLY A 70 10.85 12.10 11.19
CA GLY A 70 11.40 13.42 11.50
C GLY A 70 10.55 14.22 12.46
N LYS A 71 11.07 15.37 12.84
CA LYS A 71 10.59 16.26 13.90
C LYS A 71 9.10 16.63 13.77
N ASP A 72 8.61 16.84 12.56
CA ASP A 72 7.23 17.23 12.31
C ASP A 72 6.36 16.09 11.79
N SER A 73 6.86 14.83 11.84
CA SER A 73 6.14 13.65 11.33
C SER A 73 4.76 13.47 11.96
N ALA A 74 4.64 13.63 13.27
CA ALA A 74 3.36 13.53 13.98
C ALA A 74 2.37 14.63 13.55
N LYS A 75 2.85 15.84 13.27
CA LYS A 75 2.03 16.95 12.77
C LYS A 75 1.52 16.65 11.36
N LEU A 76 2.42 16.15 10.48
CA LEU A 76 2.04 15.79 9.12
C LEU A 76 1.00 14.67 9.12
N VAL A 77 1.25 13.60 9.86
CA VAL A 77 0.31 12.46 9.93
C VAL A 77 -1.04 12.91 10.50
N GLN A 78 -1.05 13.77 11.53
CA GLN A 78 -2.29 14.33 12.07
C GLN A 78 -3.01 15.23 11.06
N LEU A 79 -2.29 16.01 10.26
CA LEU A 79 -2.89 16.86 9.22
C LEU A 79 -3.57 16.06 8.11
N MET A 80 -3.06 14.86 7.81
CA MET A 80 -3.58 14.00 6.74
C MET A 80 -4.89 13.29 7.11
N THR A 81 -5.24 13.18 8.40
CA THR A 81 -6.39 12.37 8.85
C THR A 81 -7.35 13.14 9.74
N CYS A 82 -8.64 12.84 9.61
CA CYS A 82 -9.67 13.33 10.52
C CYS A 82 -9.67 12.64 11.89
N ARG A 83 -8.92 11.55 12.05
CA ARG A 83 -8.82 10.86 13.33
C ARG A 83 -7.86 11.60 14.26
N ASP A 84 -8.30 11.83 15.51
CA ASP A 84 -7.40 12.34 16.57
C ASP A 84 -6.36 11.27 16.94
N LEU A 85 -5.09 11.56 16.64
CA LEU A 85 -3.93 10.73 16.97
C LEU A 85 -3.13 11.24 18.16
N SER A 86 -3.59 12.30 18.85
CA SER A 86 -2.88 12.92 19.98
C SER A 86 -2.58 11.94 21.13
N LYS A 87 -3.43 10.91 21.30
CA LYS A 87 -3.29 9.86 22.31
C LYS A 87 -2.71 8.55 21.77
N SER A 88 -2.17 8.58 20.54
CA SER A 88 -1.58 7.41 19.92
C SER A 88 -0.32 6.95 20.68
N LYS A 89 -0.14 5.64 20.76
CA LYS A 89 0.98 5.02 21.50
C LYS A 89 1.92 4.31 20.52
N VAL A 90 3.21 4.39 20.78
CA VAL A 90 4.24 3.62 20.07
C VAL A 90 3.92 2.12 20.13
N GLY A 91 4.13 1.41 19.02
CA GLY A 91 3.84 -0.01 18.88
C GLY A 91 2.35 -0.34 18.68
N ARG A 92 1.52 0.66 18.37
CA ARG A 92 0.09 0.47 18.08
C ARG A 92 -0.27 0.89 16.66
N CYS A 93 -1.29 0.20 16.14
CA CYS A 93 -1.87 0.45 14.83
C CYS A 93 -3.22 1.16 14.95
N TYR A 94 -3.52 2.03 14.00
CA TYR A 94 -4.74 2.82 13.97
C TYR A 94 -5.31 2.85 12.55
N TYR A 95 -6.56 2.44 12.37
CA TYR A 95 -7.27 2.74 11.14
C TYR A 95 -7.57 4.23 11.11
N ALA A 96 -7.08 4.94 10.10
CA ALA A 96 -7.21 6.39 10.03
C ALA A 96 -7.34 6.86 8.58
N PRO A 97 -8.58 7.08 8.10
CA PRO A 97 -8.81 7.61 6.76
C PRO A 97 -8.07 8.92 6.54
N LEU A 98 -7.37 9.00 5.43
CA LEU A 98 -6.76 10.23 4.94
C LEU A 98 -7.79 11.00 4.14
N ILE A 99 -7.90 12.28 4.39
CA ILE A 99 -8.89 13.16 3.76
C ILE A 99 -8.21 14.37 3.13
N ASP A 100 -8.84 14.88 2.08
CA ASP A 100 -8.46 16.17 1.51
C ASP A 100 -9.13 17.35 2.26
N ASN A 101 -8.94 18.55 1.75
CA ASN A 101 -9.53 19.78 2.31
C ASN A 101 -11.05 19.90 2.14
N GLU A 102 -11.66 19.08 1.32
CA GLU A 102 -13.11 19.00 1.11
C GLU A 102 -13.75 17.88 1.95
N GLY A 103 -12.93 17.08 2.65
CA GLY A 103 -13.36 15.94 3.45
C GLY A 103 -13.56 14.66 2.65
N LEU A 104 -13.10 14.61 1.40
CA LEU A 104 -13.16 13.41 0.59
C LEU A 104 -12.00 12.46 0.95
N ILE A 105 -12.26 11.16 0.88
CA ILE A 105 -11.25 10.14 1.23
C ILE A 105 -10.20 10.05 0.12
N VAL A 106 -8.95 10.32 0.48
CA VAL A 106 -7.77 10.11 -0.36
C VAL A 106 -7.29 8.66 -0.27
N ASN A 107 -7.30 8.09 0.93
CA ASN A 107 -6.91 6.70 1.21
C ASN A 107 -7.43 6.30 2.60
N ASP A 108 -7.46 5.01 2.90
CA ASP A 108 -7.91 4.49 4.18
C ASP A 108 -6.89 3.54 4.86
N PRO A 109 -5.67 4.03 5.15
CA PRO A 109 -4.58 3.21 5.62
C PRO A 109 -4.77 2.73 7.07
N ILE A 110 -3.98 1.70 7.40
CA ILE A 110 -3.60 1.44 8.78
C ILE A 110 -2.33 2.23 9.08
N ILE A 111 -2.40 3.12 10.06
CA ILE A 111 -1.25 3.91 10.53
C ILE A 111 -0.59 3.19 11.71
N ASN A 112 0.70 2.91 11.58
CA ASN A 112 1.52 2.27 12.60
C ASN A 112 2.45 3.31 13.22
N LYS A 113 2.34 3.59 14.53
CA LYS A 113 3.28 4.45 15.25
C LYS A 113 4.47 3.64 15.71
N LEU A 114 5.61 3.77 15.03
CA LEU A 114 6.83 3.00 15.33
C LEU A 114 7.71 3.68 16.39
N ALA A 115 7.73 5.02 16.38
CA ALA A 115 8.38 5.87 17.37
C ALA A 115 7.59 7.17 17.52
N GLU A 116 8.02 8.08 18.38
CA GLU A 116 7.35 9.38 18.52
C GLU A 116 7.45 10.23 17.23
N ASP A 117 8.53 10.04 16.50
CA ASP A 117 8.87 10.75 15.27
C ASP A 117 8.91 9.85 14.03
N ARG A 118 8.30 8.63 14.07
CA ARG A 118 8.34 7.66 12.97
C ARG A 118 7.04 6.89 12.82
N TRP A 119 6.46 6.96 11.62
CA TRP A 119 5.18 6.40 11.28
C TRP A 119 5.24 5.61 9.99
N TRP A 120 4.52 4.50 9.92
CA TRP A 120 4.24 3.79 8.69
C TRP A 120 2.75 3.85 8.38
N LEU A 121 2.43 4.18 7.15
CA LEU A 121 1.09 4.12 6.59
C LEU A 121 1.01 2.91 5.66
N SER A 122 0.29 1.86 6.07
CA SER A 122 -0.06 0.73 5.22
C SER A 122 -1.24 1.14 4.36
N ILE A 123 -0.94 1.53 3.12
CA ILE A 123 -1.90 2.21 2.26
C ILE A 123 -2.70 1.26 1.38
N ALA A 124 -3.94 1.61 1.11
CA ALA A 124 -4.73 1.07 0.02
C ALA A 124 -4.23 1.60 -1.36
N ASP A 125 -4.97 1.33 -2.43
CA ASP A 125 -4.57 1.67 -3.80
C ASP A 125 -4.63 3.18 -4.07
N SER A 126 -3.54 3.91 -3.81
CA SER A 126 -3.34 5.28 -4.28
C SER A 126 -1.92 5.80 -4.04
N ASP A 127 -1.59 6.94 -4.63
CA ASP A 127 -0.27 7.57 -4.53
C ASP A 127 -0.15 8.51 -3.30
N VAL A 128 -0.41 7.99 -2.11
CA VAL A 128 -0.35 8.71 -0.82
C VAL A 128 0.99 9.41 -0.59
N ILE A 129 2.08 8.86 -1.12
CA ILE A 129 3.41 9.47 -0.96
C ILE A 129 3.46 10.90 -1.56
N PHE A 130 2.79 11.13 -2.69
CA PHE A 130 2.76 12.46 -3.30
C PHE A 130 1.85 13.42 -2.53
N PHE A 131 0.74 12.93 -1.99
CA PHE A 131 -0.11 13.70 -1.10
C PHE A 131 0.64 14.13 0.15
N ALA A 132 1.35 13.21 0.82
CA ALA A 132 2.18 13.51 1.99
C ALA A 132 3.29 14.53 1.69
N LYS A 133 4.02 14.34 0.57
CA LYS A 133 5.08 15.27 0.14
C LYS A 133 4.54 16.66 -0.17
N GLY A 134 3.37 16.74 -0.82
CA GLY A 134 2.72 18.01 -1.13
C GLY A 134 2.33 18.77 0.13
N LEU A 135 1.71 18.10 1.10
CA LEU A 135 1.34 18.71 2.39
C LEU A 135 2.58 19.13 3.19
N ALA A 136 3.62 18.29 3.24
CA ALA A 136 4.86 18.61 3.95
C ALA A 136 5.52 19.87 3.37
N ALA A 137 5.64 19.95 2.05
CA ALA A 137 6.22 21.12 1.37
C ALA A 137 5.38 22.39 1.58
N GLY A 138 4.06 22.29 1.47
CA GLY A 138 3.15 23.42 1.66
C GLY A 138 3.14 23.99 3.08
N ASN A 139 3.49 23.17 4.08
CA ASN A 139 3.53 23.56 5.50
C ASN A 139 4.98 23.74 6.02
N ASN A 140 5.99 23.57 5.20
CA ASN A 140 7.41 23.64 5.59
C ASN A 140 7.77 22.69 6.75
N PHE A 141 7.20 21.47 6.76
CA PHE A 141 7.49 20.47 7.78
C PHE A 141 8.85 19.81 7.58
N GLU A 142 9.60 19.67 8.67
CA GLU A 142 10.88 18.95 8.68
C GLU A 142 10.63 17.44 8.81
N VAL A 143 10.45 16.78 7.67
CA VAL A 143 10.16 15.34 7.58
C VAL A 143 10.90 14.68 6.42
N GLU A 144 11.17 13.40 6.57
CA GLU A 144 11.54 12.48 5.50
C GLU A 144 10.34 11.59 5.15
N ILE A 145 10.08 11.43 3.85
CA ILE A 145 8.95 10.64 3.36
C ILE A 145 9.46 9.64 2.33
N ASN A 146 9.40 8.36 2.70
CA ASN A 146 9.91 7.25 1.92
C ASN A 146 8.82 6.25 1.58
N CYS A 147 8.89 5.65 0.38
CA CYS A 147 8.07 4.50 0.03
C CYS A 147 8.85 3.23 0.30
N LEU A 148 8.37 2.39 1.20
CA LEU A 148 8.95 1.09 1.46
C LEU A 148 8.28 0.05 0.55
N LEU A 149 8.92 -0.20 -0.58
CA LEU A 149 8.56 -1.25 -1.51
C LEU A 149 9.57 -2.38 -1.35
N TYR A 150 9.16 -3.49 -0.80
CA TYR A 150 10.04 -4.66 -0.64
C TYR A 150 10.62 -5.20 -1.95
N THR A 151 10.11 -4.75 -3.09
CA THR A 151 10.46 -5.29 -4.40
C THR A 151 11.27 -4.36 -5.28
N SER A 152 11.30 -3.05 -5.04
CA SER A 152 11.99 -2.13 -5.94
C SER A 152 13.47 -2.00 -5.62
N ASP A 153 13.87 -2.03 -4.36
CA ASP A 153 15.27 -1.79 -3.99
C ASP A 153 16.15 -2.98 -4.32
N ALA A 154 15.71 -4.22 -4.06
CA ALA A 154 16.47 -5.42 -4.39
C ALA A 154 16.57 -5.69 -5.90
N ALA A 155 15.60 -5.26 -6.71
CA ALA A 155 15.62 -5.43 -8.15
C ALA A 155 16.44 -4.34 -8.86
N ASP A 156 16.43 -3.11 -8.35
CA ASP A 156 17.20 -2.00 -8.90
C ASP A 156 18.69 -2.11 -8.56
N GLU A 157 19.06 -2.60 -7.38
CA GLU A 157 20.46 -2.88 -7.02
C GLU A 157 21.08 -3.98 -7.89
N ARG A 158 20.34 -5.02 -8.23
CA ARG A 158 20.82 -6.09 -9.13
C ARG A 158 20.99 -5.65 -10.59
N ARG A 159 20.41 -4.56 -11.01
CA ARG A 159 20.54 -4.02 -12.38
C ARG A 159 21.66 -2.99 -12.52
N ARG A 160 22.26 -2.57 -11.42
CA ARG A 160 23.38 -1.61 -11.39
C ARG A 160 24.74 -2.25 -11.15
N GLY A 161 24.79 -3.59 -11.06
CA GLY A 161 26.00 -4.39 -11.00
C GLY A 161 26.38 -5.01 -12.35
#